data_c98156d9473c3b9ca8301850e4c604d3
#
_entry.id   c98156d9473c3b9ca8301850e4c604d3
#
_cell.length_a   1.000
_cell.length_b   1.000
_cell.length_c   1.000
_cell.angle_alpha   90.00
_cell.angle_beta   90.00
_cell.angle_gamma   90.00
#
_symmetry.space_group_name_H-M   'P 1'
#
loop_
_entity.id
_entity.type
_entity.pdbx_description
1 polymer ?
#
loop_
_entity_poly.entity_id
_entity_poly.type
_entity_poly.pdbx_seq_one_letter_code
_entity_poly.pdbx_strand_id
1 'polypeptide(L)'
;MAQKNEFHLDILIKKEKGYFSAHCLQFDLVATDDTLEGAQKAIKDLCIAHIENSIANENMDFLFSPAPQKVWAEYYATMENRKCEVKQENLLTPKKSRSSFHIQEVSCYA
;
A
#
# COMPACT_ATOMS: atom_id res chain seq x y z
N MET A 1 12.93 -15.84 20.72
CA MET A 1 12.23 -14.56 20.64
C MET A 1 11.63 -14.35 19.28
N ALA A 2 10.35 -14.03 19.24
CA ALA A 2 9.70 -13.77 17.98
C ALA A 2 10.15 -12.43 17.43
N GLN A 3 10.63 -12.43 16.21
CA GLN A 3 11.00 -11.20 15.54
C GLN A 3 9.75 -10.51 15.01
N LYS A 4 9.71 -9.21 15.22
CA LYS A 4 8.65 -8.37 14.71
C LYS A 4 9.05 -7.84 13.33
N ASN A 5 8.24 -8.10 12.34
CA ASN A 5 8.46 -7.54 10.99
C ASN A 5 7.75 -6.21 10.88
N GLU A 6 8.49 -5.18 10.55
CA GLU A 6 7.93 -3.84 10.38
C GLU A 6 8.08 -3.41 8.94
N PHE A 7 6.98 -2.92 8.37
CA PHE A 7 6.94 -2.50 6.98
C PHE A 7 6.38 -1.09 6.86
N HIS A 8 7.00 -0.30 6.01
CA HIS A 8 6.45 0.99 5.61
C HIS A 8 5.93 0.86 4.20
N LEU A 9 4.67 1.21 4.00
CA LEU A 9 4.03 1.14 2.69
C LEU A 9 3.52 2.50 2.28
N ASP A 10 3.84 2.90 1.06
CA ASP A 10 3.33 4.14 0.47
C ASP A 10 2.28 3.78 -0.56
N ILE A 11 1.09 4.33 -0.39
CA ILE A 11 -0.05 4.02 -1.24
C ILE A 11 -0.54 5.29 -1.93
N LEU A 12 -0.65 5.23 -3.24
CA LEU A 12 -1.19 6.32 -4.05
C LEU A 12 -2.61 5.96 -4.47
N ILE A 13 -3.57 6.80 -4.08
CA ILE A 13 -4.97 6.63 -4.45
C ILE A 13 -5.29 7.56 -5.59
N LYS A 14 -5.93 7.03 -6.63
CA LYS A 14 -6.39 7.81 -7.76
C LYS A 14 -7.86 7.54 -8.02
N LYS A 15 -8.57 8.60 -8.39
CA LYS A 15 -9.94 8.46 -8.89
C LYS A 15 -9.88 8.35 -10.40
N GLU A 16 -10.31 7.22 -10.91
CA GLU A 16 -10.39 6.98 -12.35
C GLU A 16 -11.84 7.17 -12.83
N LYS A 17 -12.11 6.86 -14.08
CA LYS A 17 -13.47 6.94 -14.59
C LYS A 17 -14.30 5.77 -14.08
N GLY A 18 -15.16 6.05 -13.09
CA GLY A 18 -16.08 5.06 -12.55
C GLY A 18 -15.50 4.14 -11.49
N TYR A 19 -14.25 4.36 -11.05
CA TYR A 19 -13.66 3.53 -10.01
C TYR A 19 -12.49 4.25 -9.35
N PHE A 20 -11.99 3.67 -8.25
CA PHE A 20 -10.80 4.13 -7.56
C PHE A 20 -9.70 3.09 -7.69
N SER A 21 -8.46 3.54 -7.82
CA SER A 21 -7.30 2.66 -7.80
C SER A 21 -6.42 3.00 -6.60
N ALA A 22 -5.83 1.96 -6.02
CA ALA A 22 -4.88 2.10 -4.94
C ALA A 22 -3.61 1.33 -5.32
N HIS A 23 -2.48 2.02 -5.29
CA HIS A 23 -1.21 1.48 -5.76
C HIS A 23 -0.21 1.48 -4.61
N CYS A 24 0.24 0.31 -4.20
CA CYS A 24 1.31 0.19 -3.20
C CYS A 24 2.65 0.25 -3.93
N LEU A 25 3.46 1.25 -3.61
CA LEU A 25 4.68 1.51 -4.36
C LEU A 25 5.82 0.57 -4.04
N GLN A 26 5.90 0.05 -2.82
CA GLN A 26 6.97 -0.88 -2.43
C GLN A 26 6.86 -2.23 -3.12
N PHE A 27 5.64 -2.68 -3.38
CA PHE A 27 5.38 -3.99 -3.98
C PHE A 27 4.90 -3.91 -5.41
N ASP A 28 4.61 -2.70 -5.88
CA ASP A 28 4.03 -2.46 -7.21
C ASP A 28 2.73 -3.25 -7.40
N LEU A 29 1.89 -3.26 -6.36
CA LEU A 29 0.59 -3.92 -6.39
C LEU A 29 -0.51 -2.87 -6.54
N VAL A 30 -1.50 -3.18 -7.35
CA VAL A 30 -2.62 -2.28 -7.61
C VAL A 30 -3.92 -3.01 -7.31
N ALA A 31 -4.81 -2.33 -6.59
CA ALA A 31 -6.17 -2.82 -6.36
C ALA A 31 -7.14 -1.74 -6.80
N THR A 32 -8.29 -2.15 -7.29
CA THR A 32 -9.33 -1.22 -7.74
C THR A 32 -10.67 -1.60 -7.12
N ASP A 33 -11.53 -0.61 -6.97
CA ASP A 33 -12.90 -0.82 -6.51
C ASP A 33 -13.75 0.36 -6.93
N ASP A 34 -15.06 0.17 -6.95
CA ASP A 34 -16.01 1.23 -7.30
C ASP A 34 -16.02 2.34 -6.25
N THR A 35 -15.68 2.02 -5.00
CA THR A 35 -15.67 2.97 -3.90
C THR A 35 -14.26 3.19 -3.37
N LEU A 36 -14.05 4.37 -2.77
CA LEU A 36 -12.77 4.69 -2.14
C LEU A 36 -12.46 3.69 -1.02
N GLU A 37 -13.43 3.45 -0.15
CA GLU A 37 -13.25 2.54 0.97
C GLU A 37 -12.94 1.12 0.50
N GLY A 38 -13.58 0.70 -0.59
CA GLY A 38 -13.31 -0.62 -1.17
C GLY A 38 -11.91 -0.74 -1.71
N ALA A 39 -11.42 0.30 -2.40
CA ALA A 39 -10.06 0.29 -2.93
C ALA A 39 -9.02 0.30 -1.80
N GLN A 40 -9.27 1.08 -0.74
CA GLN A 40 -8.39 1.14 0.42
C GLN A 40 -8.30 -0.22 1.10
N LYS A 41 -9.44 -0.88 1.31
CA LYS A 41 -9.48 -2.20 1.93
C LYS A 41 -8.79 -3.23 1.04
N ALA A 42 -9.08 -3.19 -0.25
CA ALA A 42 -8.53 -4.16 -1.20
C ALA A 42 -7.01 -4.10 -1.26
N ILE A 43 -6.42 -2.90 -1.28
CA ILE A 43 -4.96 -2.79 -1.35
C ILE A 43 -4.31 -3.26 -0.05
N LYS A 44 -4.92 -3.00 1.10
CA LYS A 44 -4.41 -3.47 2.37
C LYS A 44 -4.42 -5.00 2.43
N ASP A 45 -5.55 -5.61 2.06
CA ASP A 45 -5.68 -7.06 2.03
C ASP A 45 -4.67 -7.69 1.08
N LEU A 46 -4.48 -7.07 -0.08
CA LEU A 46 -3.53 -7.57 -1.08
C LEU A 46 -2.09 -7.51 -0.57
N CYS A 47 -1.72 -6.41 0.09
CA CYS A 47 -0.37 -6.26 0.64
C CYS A 47 -0.12 -7.26 1.77
N ILE A 48 -1.10 -7.45 2.65
CA ILE A 48 -0.98 -8.42 3.74
C ILE A 48 -0.81 -9.83 3.18
N ALA A 49 -1.63 -10.19 2.19
CA ALA A 49 -1.53 -11.50 1.57
C ALA A 49 -0.17 -11.71 0.89
N HIS A 50 0.33 -10.67 0.22
CA HIS A 50 1.63 -10.74 -0.44
C HIS A 50 2.76 -11.01 0.55
N ILE A 51 2.74 -10.29 1.69
CA ILE A 51 3.76 -10.47 2.72
C ILE A 51 3.64 -11.84 3.38
N GLU A 52 2.44 -12.25 3.74
CA GLU A 52 2.22 -13.55 4.36
C GLU A 52 2.66 -14.70 3.45
N ASN A 53 2.37 -14.56 2.17
CA ASN A 53 2.79 -15.56 1.18
C ASN A 53 4.31 -15.63 1.05
N SER A 54 4.98 -14.48 1.07
CA SER A 54 6.44 -14.43 0.98
C SER A 54 7.09 -15.05 2.21
N ILE A 55 6.53 -14.79 3.38
CA ILE A 55 7.04 -15.38 4.63
C ILE A 55 6.84 -16.90 4.62
N ALA A 56 5.64 -17.36 4.24
CA ALA A 56 5.32 -18.78 4.23
C ALA A 56 6.17 -19.57 3.26
N ASN A 57 6.59 -18.96 2.16
CA ASN A 57 7.39 -19.62 1.13
C ASN A 57 8.89 -19.31 1.22
N GLU A 58 9.29 -18.65 2.31
CA GLU A 58 10.68 -18.23 2.52
C GLU A 58 11.24 -17.47 1.33
N ASN A 59 10.42 -16.59 0.77
CA ASN A 59 10.69 -15.91 -0.49
C ASN A 59 10.83 -14.40 -0.27
N MET A 60 11.49 -14.00 0.80
CA MET A 60 11.61 -12.59 1.18
C MET A 60 12.45 -11.77 0.20
N ASP A 61 13.33 -12.42 -0.55
CA ASP A 61 14.15 -11.71 -1.54
C ASP A 61 13.31 -11.09 -2.64
N PHE A 62 12.13 -11.63 -2.88
CA PHE A 62 11.23 -11.14 -3.92
C PHE A 62 10.05 -10.34 -3.37
N LEU A 63 10.10 -10.03 -2.07
CA LEU A 63 9.02 -9.29 -1.42
C LEU A 63 8.88 -7.88 -2.00
N PHE A 64 9.99 -7.16 -2.12
CA PHE A 64 9.99 -5.80 -2.59
C PHE A 64 10.24 -5.75 -4.09
N SER A 65 9.30 -5.15 -4.81
CA SER A 65 9.41 -4.92 -6.25
C SER A 65 8.88 -3.52 -6.50
N PRO A 66 9.72 -2.49 -6.30
CA PRO A 66 9.24 -1.12 -6.31
C PRO A 66 8.58 -0.72 -7.63
N ALA A 67 7.60 0.16 -7.52
CA ALA A 67 6.92 0.72 -8.68
C ALA A 67 7.91 1.52 -9.53
N PRO A 68 7.60 1.76 -10.82
CA PRO A 68 8.45 2.58 -11.68
C PRO A 68 8.65 3.98 -11.13
N GLN A 69 9.78 4.58 -11.45
CA GLN A 69 10.16 5.89 -10.95
C GLN A 69 9.09 6.96 -11.20
N LYS A 70 8.39 6.88 -12.33
CA LYS A 70 7.34 7.85 -12.64
C LYS A 70 6.19 7.81 -11.64
N VAL A 71 5.90 6.63 -11.09
CA VAL A 71 4.84 6.48 -10.08
C VAL A 71 5.28 7.10 -8.77
N TRP A 72 6.52 6.90 -8.38
CA TRP A 72 7.09 7.55 -7.19
C TRP A 72 7.06 9.07 -7.33
N ALA A 73 7.41 9.58 -8.51
CA ALA A 73 7.38 11.02 -8.76
C ALA A 73 5.96 11.56 -8.62
N GLU A 74 4.98 10.83 -9.12
CA GLU A 74 3.58 11.20 -9.00
C GLU A 74 3.12 11.18 -7.54
N TYR A 75 3.56 10.19 -6.79
CA TYR A 75 3.25 10.07 -5.37
C TYR A 75 3.74 11.30 -4.60
N TYR A 76 5.00 11.67 -4.80
CA TYR A 76 5.58 12.82 -4.11
C TYR A 76 4.95 14.14 -4.56
N ALA A 77 4.65 14.27 -5.84
CA ALA A 77 3.97 15.47 -6.34
C ALA A 77 2.58 15.62 -5.71
N THR A 78 1.86 14.50 -5.58
CA THR A 78 0.55 14.50 -4.92
C THR A 78 0.67 14.87 -3.46
N MET A 79 1.68 14.35 -2.77
CA MET A 79 1.90 14.63 -1.36
C MET A 79 2.20 16.12 -1.10
N GLU A 80 2.91 16.77 -2.02
CA GLU A 80 3.26 18.18 -1.89
C GLU A 80 2.10 19.11 -2.22
N ASN A 81 1.06 18.62 -2.86
CA ASN A 81 -0.08 19.43 -3.26
C ASN A 81 -0.99 19.66 -2.05
N ARG A 82 -1.20 20.92 -1.67
CA ARG A 82 -2.01 21.28 -0.49
C ARG A 82 -3.48 20.86 -0.60
N LYS A 83 -3.96 20.63 -1.81
CA LYS A 83 -5.34 20.20 -2.04
C LYS A 83 -5.54 18.71 -1.91
N CYS A 84 -4.44 17.97 -1.75
CA CYS A 84 -4.48 16.53 -1.64
C CYS A 84 -4.36 16.11 -0.19
N GLU A 85 -4.86 14.94 0.14
CA GLU A 85 -4.83 14.41 1.49
C GLU A 85 -3.67 13.44 1.69
N VAL A 86 -3.04 13.53 2.85
CA VAL A 86 -2.06 12.54 3.30
C VAL A 86 -2.62 11.91 4.56
N LYS A 87 -2.76 10.61 4.54
CA LYS A 87 -3.34 9.84 5.64
C LYS A 87 -2.34 8.81 6.11
N GLN A 88 -2.20 8.65 7.41
CA GLN A 88 -1.29 7.66 7.98
C GLN A 88 -2.06 6.69 8.84
N GLU A 89 -1.67 5.44 8.79
CA GLU A 89 -2.34 4.38 9.51
C GLU A 89 -1.33 3.32 9.92
N ASN A 90 -1.50 2.76 11.11
CA ASN A 90 -0.70 1.65 11.57
C ASN A 90 -1.59 0.41 11.66
N LEU A 91 -1.15 -0.67 11.06
CA LEU A 91 -1.87 -1.93 11.07
C LEU A 91 -1.02 -3.04 11.65
N LEU A 92 -1.67 -3.93 12.37
CA LEU A 92 -1.05 -5.16 12.87
C LEU A 92 -1.76 -6.33 12.22
N THR A 93 -1.00 -7.29 11.71
CA THR A 93 -1.61 -8.51 11.22
C THR A 93 -2.00 -9.36 12.41
N PRO A 94 -3.21 -9.91 12.41
CA PRO A 94 -3.70 -10.71 13.53
C PRO A 94 -3.16 -12.13 13.56
N LYS A 95 -2.23 -12.48 12.71
CA LYS A 95 -1.76 -13.85 12.57
C LYS A 95 -0.31 -14.04 12.94
N LYS A 96 0.18 -15.24 12.75
CA LYS A 96 1.50 -15.72 13.16
C LYS A 96 2.69 -14.90 12.63
N SER A 97 2.49 -14.13 11.58
CA SER A 97 3.57 -13.37 10.97
C SER A 97 4.04 -12.20 11.82
N ARG A 98 3.24 -11.74 12.77
CA ARG A 98 3.55 -10.60 13.65
C ARG A 98 4.11 -9.41 12.89
N SER A 99 3.49 -9.10 11.77
CA SER A 99 3.91 -7.98 10.95
C SER A 99 3.14 -6.74 11.34
N SER A 100 3.83 -5.62 11.38
CA SER A 100 3.18 -4.33 11.56
C SER A 100 3.45 -3.49 10.33
N PHE A 101 2.47 -2.67 9.97
CA PHE A 101 2.54 -1.83 8.79
C PHE A 101 2.32 -0.39 9.15
N HIS A 102 3.21 0.47 8.71
CA HIS A 102 2.97 1.91 8.71
C HIS A 102 2.59 2.27 7.29
N ILE A 103 1.36 2.68 7.09
CA ILE A 103 0.84 2.99 5.77
C ILE A 103 0.66 4.49 5.64
N GLN A 104 1.29 5.06 4.62
CA GLN A 104 1.07 6.44 4.25
C GLN A 104 0.33 6.46 2.92
N GLU A 105 -0.88 6.99 2.95
CA GLU A 105 -1.76 7.02 1.80
C GLU A 105 -1.91 8.46 1.34
N VAL A 106 -1.64 8.73 0.07
CA VAL A 106 -1.87 10.04 -0.51
C VAL A 106 -2.95 9.93 -1.58
N SER A 107 -3.86 10.89 -1.57
CA SER A 107 -4.98 10.89 -2.50
C SER A 107 -5.30 12.33 -2.92
N CYS A 108 -5.58 12.50 -4.20
CA CYS A 108 -6.01 13.78 -4.72
C CYS A 108 -7.02 13.53 -5.83
N TYR A 109 -8.27 13.74 -5.49
CA TYR A 109 -9.37 13.57 -6.44
C TYR A 109 -10.38 14.69 -6.23
N ALA A 110 -10.00 15.84 -6.63
CA ALA A 110 -10.92 16.98 -6.59
C ALA A 110 -11.78 16.99 -7.84
#